data_8b986f90176c949a4876ee086a6f4e1f
#
_entry.id   8b986f90176c949a4876ee086a6f4e1f
#
_cell.length_a   1.000
_cell.length_b   1.000
_cell.length_c   1.000
_cell.angle_alpha   90.00
_cell.angle_beta   90.00
_cell.angle_gamma   90.00
#
_symmetry.space_group_name_H-M   'P 1'
#
loop_
_entity.id
_entity.type
_entity.pdbx_description
1 polymer ?
#
loop_
_entity_poly.entity_id
_entity_poly.type
_entity_poly.pdbx_seq_one_letter_code
_entity_poly.pdbx_strand_id
1 'polypeptide(L)'
;TFLIEKKAELGGLASVISKIPDKKRLADFPNYMIHRASKLHNLFIFKNTSATPELVKSLNPDIIVNATGSVPTLPPITGLHDLVDKDDSNVATVLKMIDRINEYPEKMDGQKVAIIGGGAVGLDVMEFFTERGSDVTMVEMLPMIGNGLDPVTKCDTNAKMAKYNVKQMTNTALQEVQNDRFIVKNPQGEIEEIPFDYGFICLGMRANNPVLDQLEEAFADTNVEIINIGDSKRARRIIEGTEEGRNILNVLAKHDYL
;
A
#
# COMPACT_ATOMS: atom_id res chain seq x y z
N THR A 1 -7.23 -12.37 24.17
CA THR A 1 -7.20 -11.50 22.98
C THR A 1 -7.67 -12.29 21.77
N PHE A 2 -8.50 -11.67 20.95
CA PHE A 2 -8.95 -12.20 19.66
C PHE A 2 -8.34 -11.36 18.53
N LEU A 3 -7.69 -12.01 17.57
CA LEU A 3 -7.17 -11.39 16.35
C LEU A 3 -7.97 -11.91 15.17
N ILE A 4 -8.66 -11.01 14.47
CA ILE A 4 -9.48 -11.35 13.31
C ILE A 4 -8.76 -10.84 12.06
N GLU A 5 -8.44 -11.75 11.13
CA GLU A 5 -7.75 -11.44 9.87
C GLU A 5 -8.57 -11.95 8.68
N LYS A 6 -8.89 -11.05 7.76
CA LYS A 6 -9.66 -11.36 6.55
C LYS A 6 -8.92 -12.31 5.62
N LYS A 7 -7.59 -12.20 5.55
CA LYS A 7 -6.74 -13.02 4.66
C LYS A 7 -6.36 -14.36 5.33
N ALA A 8 -5.86 -15.28 4.51
CA ALA A 8 -5.33 -16.56 4.98
C ALA A 8 -4.01 -16.40 5.75
N GLU A 9 -3.26 -15.31 5.50
CA GLU A 9 -1.95 -15.06 6.07
C GLU A 9 -1.92 -13.75 6.86
N LEU A 10 -1.18 -13.77 7.98
CA LEU A 10 -0.88 -12.58 8.77
C LEU A 10 0.29 -11.79 8.15
N GLY A 11 0.48 -10.55 8.62
CA GLY A 11 1.61 -9.69 8.23
C GLY A 11 1.24 -8.55 7.30
N GLY A 12 0.00 -8.53 6.78
CA GLY A 12 -0.57 -7.41 6.03
C GLY A 12 0.28 -6.96 4.84
N LEU A 13 0.33 -5.66 4.59
CA LEU A 13 1.08 -5.07 3.47
C LEU A 13 2.58 -5.29 3.56
N ALA A 14 3.17 -5.36 4.75
CA ALA A 14 4.61 -5.62 4.91
C ALA A 14 5.02 -6.97 4.32
N SER A 15 4.21 -8.02 4.54
CA SER A 15 4.42 -9.33 3.93
C SER A 15 4.15 -9.33 2.42
N VAL A 16 3.21 -8.52 1.93
CA VAL A 16 2.95 -8.39 0.49
C VAL A 16 4.12 -7.71 -0.20
N ILE A 17 4.57 -6.55 0.28
CA ILE A 17 5.67 -5.78 -0.30
C ILE A 17 6.99 -6.56 -0.29
N SER A 18 7.22 -7.41 0.71
CA SER A 18 8.41 -8.25 0.79
C SER A 18 8.56 -9.27 -0.34
N LYS A 19 7.53 -9.49 -1.15
CA LYS A 19 7.61 -10.32 -2.37
C LYS A 19 8.41 -9.64 -3.49
N ILE A 20 8.56 -8.32 -3.47
CA ILE A 20 9.48 -7.61 -4.36
C ILE A 20 10.91 -8.03 -4.02
N PRO A 21 11.74 -8.45 -5.00
CA PRO A 21 13.04 -9.07 -4.74
C PRO A 21 13.95 -8.30 -3.77
N ASP A 22 14.06 -6.98 -3.94
CA ASP A 22 14.92 -6.14 -3.11
C ASP A 22 14.31 -5.77 -1.74
N LYS A 23 13.03 -6.11 -1.54
CA LYS A 23 12.31 -5.83 -0.29
C LYS A 23 12.12 -7.07 0.61
N LYS A 24 12.74 -8.20 0.27
CA LYS A 24 12.58 -9.49 1.01
C LYS A 24 12.77 -9.35 2.52
N ARG A 25 13.72 -8.52 2.96
CA ARG A 25 13.98 -8.29 4.40
C ARG A 25 12.85 -7.59 5.15
N LEU A 26 11.90 -6.97 4.44
CA LEU A 26 10.70 -6.43 5.10
C LEU A 26 9.83 -7.52 5.75
N ALA A 27 9.97 -8.78 5.31
CA ALA A 27 9.28 -9.91 5.93
C ALA A 27 9.83 -10.28 7.31
N ASP A 28 11.05 -9.90 7.65
CA ASP A 28 11.70 -10.32 8.90
C ASP A 28 10.91 -9.87 10.12
N PHE A 29 10.42 -8.62 10.11
CA PHE A 29 9.65 -8.08 11.22
C PHE A 29 8.27 -8.74 11.39
N PRO A 30 7.37 -8.80 10.38
CA PRO A 30 6.08 -9.48 10.52
C PRO A 30 6.26 -10.97 10.85
N ASN A 31 7.21 -11.67 10.25
CA ASN A 31 7.48 -13.07 10.56
C ASN A 31 7.88 -13.28 12.02
N TYR A 32 8.74 -12.40 12.55
CA TYR A 32 9.10 -12.41 13.96
C TYR A 32 7.89 -12.20 14.87
N MET A 33 7.03 -11.23 14.54
CA MET A 33 5.82 -10.94 15.33
C MET A 33 4.81 -12.09 15.27
N ILE A 34 4.61 -12.69 14.10
CA ILE A 34 3.75 -13.87 13.92
C ILE A 34 4.26 -15.05 14.75
N HIS A 35 5.57 -15.30 14.70
CA HIS A 35 6.19 -16.35 15.51
C HIS A 35 6.05 -16.08 17.01
N ARG A 36 6.19 -14.83 17.45
CA ARG A 36 5.91 -14.46 18.85
C ARG A 36 4.45 -14.66 19.22
N ALA A 37 3.54 -14.22 18.38
CA ALA A 37 2.09 -14.35 18.58
C ALA A 37 1.66 -15.83 18.71
N SER A 38 2.23 -16.72 17.90
CA SER A 38 1.89 -18.17 17.95
C SER A 38 2.26 -18.87 19.25
N LYS A 39 3.07 -18.24 20.11
CA LYS A 39 3.47 -18.77 21.43
C LYS A 39 2.58 -18.28 22.57
N LEU A 40 1.64 -17.39 22.31
CA LEU A 40 0.77 -16.82 23.33
C LEU A 40 -0.46 -17.71 23.54
N HIS A 41 -0.65 -18.20 24.74
CA HIS A 41 -1.78 -19.10 25.09
C HIS A 41 -3.11 -18.35 25.21
N ASN A 42 -3.08 -17.03 25.37
CA ASN A 42 -4.25 -16.17 25.53
C ASN A 42 -4.58 -15.37 24.26
N LEU A 43 -4.02 -15.76 23.11
CA LEU A 43 -4.30 -15.16 21.79
C LEU A 43 -4.99 -16.19 20.90
N PHE A 44 -6.19 -15.86 20.45
CA PHE A 44 -6.98 -16.65 19.52
C PHE A 44 -6.98 -15.97 18.16
N ILE A 45 -6.55 -16.65 17.10
CA ILE A 45 -6.38 -16.09 15.77
C ILE A 45 -7.41 -16.68 14.81
N PHE A 46 -8.26 -15.83 14.25
CA PHE A 46 -9.27 -16.18 13.24
C PHE A 46 -8.82 -15.66 11.88
N LYS A 47 -8.25 -16.53 11.06
CA LYS A 47 -7.88 -16.21 9.66
C LYS A 47 -9.04 -16.52 8.72
N ASN A 48 -8.99 -15.97 7.48
CA ASN A 48 -10.09 -16.05 6.51
C ASN A 48 -11.44 -15.57 7.06
N THR A 49 -11.40 -14.64 8.01
CA THR A 49 -12.56 -14.17 8.74
C THR A 49 -12.67 -12.65 8.65
N SER A 50 -13.75 -12.14 8.09
CA SER A 50 -14.05 -10.71 8.11
C SER A 50 -14.65 -10.34 9.45
N ALA A 51 -14.14 -9.27 10.06
CA ALA A 51 -14.76 -8.69 11.24
C ALA A 51 -16.10 -8.06 10.83
N THR A 52 -17.19 -8.51 11.46
CA THR A 52 -18.51 -7.87 11.37
C THR A 52 -18.94 -7.43 12.77
N PRO A 53 -19.83 -6.43 12.89
CA PRO A 53 -20.34 -5.99 14.19
C PRO A 53 -20.94 -7.15 15.01
N GLU A 54 -21.65 -8.09 14.38
CA GLU A 54 -22.27 -9.25 15.02
C GLU A 54 -21.20 -10.19 15.59
N LEU A 55 -20.17 -10.50 14.79
CA LEU A 55 -19.06 -11.34 15.26
C LEU A 55 -18.35 -10.67 16.44
N VAL A 56 -18.03 -9.40 16.31
CA VAL A 56 -17.31 -8.65 17.36
C VAL A 56 -18.16 -8.57 18.65
N LYS A 57 -19.46 -8.30 18.54
CA LYS A 57 -20.40 -8.35 19.70
C LYS A 57 -20.43 -9.71 20.37
N SER A 58 -20.40 -10.80 19.60
CA SER A 58 -20.42 -12.17 20.17
C SER A 58 -19.19 -12.50 21.01
N LEU A 59 -18.07 -11.79 20.77
CA LEU A 59 -16.83 -11.96 21.54
C LEU A 59 -16.81 -11.14 22.84
N ASN A 60 -17.81 -10.28 23.06
CA ASN A 60 -17.96 -9.44 24.25
C ASN A 60 -16.67 -8.67 24.63
N PRO A 61 -16.13 -7.81 23.74
CA PRO A 61 -14.86 -7.14 23.97
C PRO A 61 -14.99 -6.02 25.00
N ASP A 62 -13.92 -5.78 25.74
CA ASP A 62 -13.74 -4.57 26.56
C ASP A 62 -13.12 -3.43 25.72
N ILE A 63 -12.22 -3.78 24.79
CA ILE A 63 -11.52 -2.86 23.90
C ILE A 63 -11.49 -3.46 22.49
N ILE A 64 -11.75 -2.62 21.49
CA ILE A 64 -11.63 -2.96 20.08
C ILE A 64 -10.48 -2.16 19.48
N VAL A 65 -9.53 -2.85 18.83
CA VAL A 65 -8.44 -2.21 18.11
C VAL A 65 -8.64 -2.41 16.61
N ASN A 66 -8.96 -1.32 15.90
CA ASN A 66 -9.05 -1.33 14.44
C ASN A 66 -7.66 -1.10 13.83
N ALA A 67 -7.16 -2.09 13.12
CA ALA A 67 -5.87 -2.08 12.42
C ALA A 67 -6.02 -2.63 10.99
N THR A 68 -7.10 -2.26 10.29
CA THR A 68 -7.47 -2.80 8.97
C THR A 68 -6.60 -2.32 7.82
N GLY A 69 -5.63 -1.44 8.10
CA GLY A 69 -4.58 -1.04 7.16
C GLY A 69 -5.01 -0.03 6.11
N SER A 70 -4.39 -0.10 4.94
CA SER A 70 -4.58 0.84 3.84
C SER A 70 -4.77 0.14 2.49
N VAL A 71 -5.30 0.88 1.53
CA VAL A 71 -5.50 0.47 0.13
C VAL A 71 -4.93 1.52 -0.81
N PRO A 72 -4.62 1.18 -2.07
CA PRO A 72 -4.18 2.16 -3.07
C PRO A 72 -5.16 3.31 -3.22
N THR A 73 -4.62 4.51 -3.38
CA THR A 73 -5.41 5.71 -3.67
C THR A 73 -5.76 5.73 -5.15
N LEU A 74 -7.04 5.71 -5.46
CA LEU A 74 -7.58 5.77 -6.81
C LEU A 74 -8.54 6.97 -6.90
N PRO A 75 -8.09 8.13 -7.39
CA PRO A 75 -8.93 9.30 -7.56
C PRO A 75 -9.93 9.12 -8.72
N PRO A 76 -10.99 9.95 -8.81
CA PRO A 76 -11.98 9.87 -9.87
C PRO A 76 -11.47 10.44 -11.20
N ILE A 77 -10.49 9.78 -11.81
CA ILE A 77 -9.92 10.11 -13.11
C ILE A 77 -10.59 9.26 -14.19
N THR A 78 -10.86 9.85 -15.35
CA THR A 78 -11.50 9.18 -16.49
C THR A 78 -10.74 7.89 -16.86
N GLY A 79 -11.46 6.79 -17.00
CA GLY A 79 -10.94 5.46 -17.36
C GLY A 79 -10.21 4.71 -16.25
N LEU A 80 -9.82 5.39 -15.15
CA LEU A 80 -9.02 4.76 -14.10
C LEU A 80 -9.73 3.58 -13.44
N HIS A 81 -10.95 3.77 -12.96
CA HIS A 81 -11.71 2.73 -12.26
C HIS A 81 -12.19 1.60 -13.18
N ASP A 82 -12.31 1.88 -14.47
CA ASP A 82 -12.75 0.90 -15.47
C ASP A 82 -11.60 -0.04 -15.88
N LEU A 83 -10.35 0.42 -15.78
CA LEU A 83 -9.17 -0.31 -16.27
C LEU A 83 -8.27 -0.84 -15.16
N VAL A 84 -8.09 -0.09 -14.05
CA VAL A 84 -7.11 -0.48 -13.02
C VAL A 84 -7.43 -1.84 -12.41
N ASP A 85 -6.43 -2.71 -12.33
CA ASP A 85 -6.48 -4.05 -11.75
C ASP A 85 -7.47 -5.03 -12.41
N LYS A 86 -7.99 -4.72 -13.61
CA LYS A 86 -8.81 -5.66 -14.39
C LYS A 86 -7.93 -6.73 -15.05
N ASP A 87 -8.52 -7.90 -15.32
CA ASP A 87 -7.76 -9.03 -15.85
C ASP A 87 -7.35 -8.85 -17.32
N ASP A 88 -8.10 -8.08 -18.08
CA ASP A 88 -7.88 -7.74 -19.48
C ASP A 88 -7.21 -6.36 -19.68
N SER A 89 -6.68 -5.77 -18.61
CA SER A 89 -6.06 -4.45 -18.63
C SER A 89 -4.55 -4.52 -18.41
N ASN A 90 -3.85 -3.61 -19.09
CA ASN A 90 -2.42 -3.34 -18.87
C ASN A 90 -2.16 -2.34 -17.73
N VAL A 91 -3.21 -1.87 -17.06
CA VAL A 91 -3.12 -0.87 -16.00
C VAL A 91 -3.32 -1.52 -14.64
N ALA A 92 -2.33 -1.39 -13.76
CA ALA A 92 -2.35 -2.04 -12.45
C ALA A 92 -1.91 -1.10 -11.31
N THR A 93 -2.34 -1.42 -10.10
CA THR A 93 -1.72 -0.92 -8.87
C THR A 93 -0.47 -1.74 -8.53
N VAL A 94 0.36 -1.23 -7.61
CA VAL A 94 1.50 -2.00 -7.08
C VAL A 94 1.06 -3.32 -6.44
N LEU A 95 -0.12 -3.39 -5.85
CA LEU A 95 -0.59 -4.64 -5.22
C LEU A 95 -0.90 -5.70 -6.27
N LYS A 96 -1.57 -5.35 -7.37
CA LYS A 96 -1.82 -6.26 -8.49
C LYS A 96 -0.51 -6.66 -9.18
N MET A 97 0.45 -5.72 -9.32
CA MET A 97 1.79 -6.03 -9.80
C MET A 97 2.46 -7.10 -8.94
N ILE A 98 2.43 -6.94 -7.61
CA ILE A 98 3.03 -7.91 -6.68
C ILE A 98 2.33 -9.27 -6.74
N ASP A 99 1.02 -9.31 -6.88
CA ASP A 99 0.27 -10.55 -7.03
C ASP A 99 0.68 -11.32 -8.30
N ARG A 100 1.05 -10.60 -9.36
CA ARG A 100 1.53 -11.14 -10.64
C ARG A 100 3.05 -11.10 -10.79
N ILE A 101 3.82 -10.92 -9.72
CA ILE A 101 5.26 -10.61 -9.79
C ILE A 101 6.07 -11.70 -10.53
N ASN A 102 5.64 -12.94 -10.43
CA ASN A 102 6.28 -14.09 -11.10
C ASN A 102 5.85 -14.26 -12.58
N GLU A 103 4.87 -13.49 -13.05
CA GLU A 103 4.40 -13.52 -14.45
C GLU A 103 5.25 -12.59 -15.33
N TYR A 104 5.93 -11.59 -14.72
CA TYR A 104 6.82 -10.70 -15.46
C TYR A 104 8.10 -11.40 -15.87
N PRO A 105 8.51 -11.33 -17.16
CA PRO A 105 9.76 -11.90 -17.61
C PRO A 105 10.98 -11.34 -16.86
N GLU A 106 12.05 -12.15 -16.75
CA GLU A 106 13.32 -11.68 -16.16
C GLU A 106 13.99 -10.61 -17.02
N LYS A 107 13.76 -10.62 -18.35
CA LYS A 107 14.25 -9.64 -19.30
C LYS A 107 13.07 -9.03 -20.05
N MET A 108 13.03 -7.72 -20.06
CA MET A 108 11.95 -6.93 -20.64
C MET A 108 12.50 -5.79 -21.51
N ASP A 109 13.59 -6.07 -22.23
CA ASP A 109 14.26 -5.09 -23.11
C ASP A 109 13.27 -4.53 -24.14
N GLY A 110 13.18 -3.21 -24.23
CA GLY A 110 12.30 -2.49 -25.14
C GLY A 110 10.82 -2.45 -24.75
N GLN A 111 10.42 -3.08 -23.64
CA GLN A 111 9.08 -2.91 -23.09
C GLN A 111 8.94 -1.54 -22.44
N LYS A 112 7.87 -0.82 -22.75
CA LYS A 112 7.58 0.49 -22.20
C LYS A 112 6.75 0.38 -20.92
N VAL A 113 7.25 0.97 -19.87
CA VAL A 113 6.56 1.01 -18.56
C VAL A 113 6.27 2.46 -18.20
N ALA A 114 5.01 2.79 -17.97
CA ALA A 114 4.61 4.11 -17.50
C ALA A 114 4.11 4.04 -16.04
N ILE A 115 4.62 4.93 -15.19
CA ILE A 115 4.32 4.96 -13.76
C ILE A 115 3.76 6.33 -13.41
N ILE A 116 2.55 6.36 -12.87
CA ILE A 116 1.91 7.56 -12.35
C ILE A 116 2.12 7.63 -10.83
N GLY A 117 2.89 8.62 -10.39
CA GLY A 117 3.27 8.85 -9.01
C GLY A 117 4.75 8.53 -8.75
N GLY A 118 5.50 9.54 -8.34
CA GLY A 118 6.94 9.48 -8.06
C GLY A 118 7.27 9.32 -6.56
N GLY A 119 6.34 8.83 -5.74
CA GLY A 119 6.58 8.50 -4.34
C GLY A 119 7.28 7.14 -4.16
N ALA A 120 7.48 6.71 -2.90
CA ALA A 120 8.18 5.47 -2.57
C ALA A 120 7.64 4.24 -3.34
N VAL A 121 6.32 4.13 -3.46
CA VAL A 121 5.66 3.02 -4.18
C VAL A 121 6.01 3.02 -5.67
N GLY A 122 5.95 4.19 -6.33
CA GLY A 122 6.30 4.31 -7.75
C GLY A 122 7.77 4.02 -8.00
N LEU A 123 8.63 4.37 -7.06
CA LEU A 123 10.06 4.08 -7.12
C LEU A 123 10.36 2.58 -6.97
N ASP A 124 9.64 1.86 -6.11
CA ASP A 124 9.77 0.41 -6.00
C ASP A 124 9.37 -0.28 -7.33
N VAL A 125 8.32 0.20 -8.00
CA VAL A 125 7.91 -0.27 -9.33
C VAL A 125 8.97 0.07 -10.38
N MET A 126 9.49 1.28 -10.36
CA MET A 126 10.55 1.73 -11.26
C MET A 126 11.78 0.84 -11.15
N GLU A 127 12.29 0.57 -9.94
CA GLU A 127 13.44 -0.29 -9.70
C GLU A 127 13.19 -1.69 -10.30
N PHE A 128 12.04 -2.30 -10.01
CA PHE A 128 11.70 -3.64 -10.49
C PHE A 128 11.77 -3.78 -12.01
N PHE A 129 11.27 -2.78 -12.75
CA PHE A 129 11.21 -2.85 -14.21
C PHE A 129 12.50 -2.40 -14.89
N THR A 130 13.18 -1.37 -14.34
CA THR A 130 14.48 -0.93 -14.89
C THR A 130 15.56 -2.00 -14.78
N GLU A 131 15.57 -2.78 -13.71
CA GLU A 131 16.50 -3.89 -13.52
C GLU A 131 16.27 -5.03 -14.52
N ARG A 132 15.09 -5.09 -15.13
CA ARG A 132 14.72 -6.03 -16.20
C ARG A 132 14.95 -5.50 -17.61
N GLY A 133 15.43 -4.26 -17.74
CA GLY A 133 15.74 -3.64 -19.03
C GLY A 133 14.58 -2.87 -19.68
N SER A 134 13.49 -2.63 -18.96
CA SER A 134 12.36 -1.87 -19.49
C SER A 134 12.67 -0.37 -19.63
N ASP A 135 12.06 0.26 -20.64
CA ASP A 135 12.07 1.71 -20.83
C ASP A 135 11.02 2.35 -19.91
N VAL A 136 11.46 2.96 -18.81
CA VAL A 136 10.56 3.51 -17.79
C VAL A 136 10.34 5.00 -17.94
N THR A 137 9.07 5.43 -17.93
CA THR A 137 8.63 6.82 -17.81
C THR A 137 7.89 7.01 -16.49
N MET A 138 8.35 7.93 -15.65
CA MET A 138 7.68 8.33 -14.41
C MET A 138 7.00 9.68 -14.56
N VAL A 139 5.74 9.77 -14.18
CA VAL A 139 4.93 10.99 -14.17
C VAL A 139 4.63 11.38 -12.74
N GLU A 140 4.95 12.60 -12.37
CA GLU A 140 4.72 13.13 -11.02
C GLU A 140 4.13 14.55 -11.11
N MET A 141 3.03 14.77 -10.39
CA MET A 141 2.38 16.10 -10.38
C MET A 141 3.16 17.13 -9.56
N LEU A 142 4.00 16.68 -8.62
CA LEU A 142 4.87 17.55 -7.82
C LEU A 142 6.16 17.91 -8.60
N PRO A 143 6.88 18.95 -8.14
CA PRO A 143 8.11 19.41 -8.82
C PRO A 143 9.26 18.39 -8.79
N MET A 144 9.19 17.35 -7.99
CA MET A 144 10.26 16.35 -7.89
C MET A 144 9.73 14.95 -7.59
N ILE A 145 10.41 13.96 -8.13
CA ILE A 145 10.26 12.54 -7.77
C ILE A 145 10.97 12.28 -6.43
N GLY A 146 10.47 11.35 -5.64
CA GLY A 146 11.01 11.02 -4.32
C GLY A 146 10.73 12.09 -3.25
N ASN A 147 9.66 12.88 -3.41
CA ASN A 147 9.26 13.82 -2.38
C ASN A 147 8.89 13.08 -1.09
N GLY A 148 9.44 13.57 0.05
CA GLY A 148 9.23 12.95 1.37
C GLY A 148 10.16 11.78 1.71
N LEU A 149 11.05 11.36 0.80
CA LEU A 149 12.11 10.40 1.10
C LEU A 149 13.23 11.06 1.92
N ASP A 150 13.92 10.26 2.73
CA ASP A 150 15.14 10.70 3.39
C ASP A 150 16.27 10.96 2.38
N PRO A 151 17.27 11.79 2.73
CA PRO A 151 18.34 12.19 1.81
C PRO A 151 19.14 11.04 1.22
N VAL A 152 19.37 9.97 1.99
CA VAL A 152 20.17 8.82 1.55
C VAL A 152 19.41 8.02 0.49
N THR A 153 18.18 7.66 0.78
CA THR A 153 17.29 6.96 -0.16
C THR A 153 17.09 7.78 -1.44
N LYS A 154 16.93 9.10 -1.31
CA LYS A 154 16.78 9.98 -2.46
C LYS A 154 18.03 10.04 -3.35
N CYS A 155 19.22 10.04 -2.74
CA CYS A 155 20.49 10.01 -3.47
C CYS A 155 20.62 8.70 -4.28
N ASP A 156 20.37 7.56 -3.65
CA ASP A 156 20.40 6.24 -4.31
C ASP A 156 19.38 6.16 -5.46
N THR A 157 18.16 6.58 -5.21
CA THR A 157 17.09 6.59 -6.22
C THR A 157 17.45 7.46 -7.43
N ASN A 158 17.99 8.67 -7.21
CA ASN A 158 18.41 9.55 -8.29
C ASN A 158 19.54 8.91 -9.11
N ALA A 159 20.50 8.24 -8.46
CA ALA A 159 21.57 7.53 -9.13
C ALA A 159 21.02 6.38 -9.99
N LYS A 160 20.04 5.62 -9.49
CA LYS A 160 19.35 4.56 -10.25
C LYS A 160 18.60 5.10 -11.45
N MET A 161 17.81 6.17 -11.27
CA MET A 161 17.08 6.81 -12.38
C MET A 161 18.04 7.28 -13.47
N ALA A 162 19.18 7.87 -13.11
CA ALA A 162 20.20 8.29 -14.06
C ALA A 162 20.87 7.09 -14.76
N LYS A 163 21.23 6.04 -14.01
CA LYS A 163 21.85 4.82 -14.53
C LYS A 163 20.99 4.14 -15.60
N TYR A 164 19.68 4.09 -15.38
CA TYR A 164 18.74 3.41 -16.27
C TYR A 164 18.02 4.35 -17.25
N ASN A 165 18.44 5.60 -17.34
CA ASN A 165 17.85 6.63 -18.23
C ASN A 165 16.33 6.77 -18.07
N VAL A 166 15.82 6.72 -16.83
CA VAL A 166 14.39 6.86 -16.54
C VAL A 166 13.91 8.23 -16.98
N LYS A 167 12.89 8.27 -17.87
CA LYS A 167 12.25 9.53 -18.26
C LYS A 167 11.41 10.07 -17.11
N GLN A 168 11.71 11.27 -16.66
CA GLN A 168 11.01 11.93 -15.54
C GLN A 168 10.17 13.08 -16.07
N MET A 169 8.87 13.06 -15.79
CA MET A 169 7.89 14.10 -16.13
C MET A 169 7.29 14.65 -14.86
N THR A 170 7.95 15.65 -14.29
CA THR A 170 7.49 16.35 -13.08
C THR A 170 6.55 17.51 -13.41
N ASN A 171 5.80 18.04 -12.41
CA ASN A 171 4.74 19.03 -12.62
C ASN A 171 3.72 18.61 -13.69
N THR A 172 3.54 17.30 -13.85
CA THR A 172 2.72 16.68 -14.89
C THR A 172 1.59 15.87 -14.25
N ALA A 173 0.36 16.18 -14.60
CA ALA A 173 -0.82 15.59 -13.95
C ALA A 173 -1.55 14.62 -14.88
N LEU A 174 -1.88 13.44 -14.38
CA LEU A 174 -2.73 12.46 -15.07
C LEU A 174 -4.14 13.05 -15.28
N GLN A 175 -4.66 12.94 -16.50
CA GLN A 175 -5.99 13.40 -16.89
C GLN A 175 -6.93 12.24 -17.23
N GLU A 176 -6.42 11.23 -17.93
CA GLU A 176 -7.20 10.09 -18.40
C GLU A 176 -6.32 8.83 -18.45
N VAL A 177 -6.93 7.67 -18.22
CA VAL A 177 -6.32 6.35 -18.34
C VAL A 177 -6.95 5.61 -19.50
N GLN A 178 -6.11 5.16 -20.43
CA GLN A 178 -6.48 4.23 -21.50
C GLN A 178 -5.69 2.94 -21.34
N ASN A 179 -6.07 1.87 -22.03
CA ASN A 179 -5.46 0.55 -21.80
C ASN A 179 -4.00 0.44 -22.29
N ASP A 180 -3.58 1.33 -23.17
CA ASP A 180 -2.26 1.34 -23.81
C ASP A 180 -1.50 2.68 -23.64
N ARG A 181 -2.11 3.68 -22.98
CA ARG A 181 -1.49 4.98 -22.74
C ARG A 181 -2.12 5.74 -21.57
N PHE A 182 -1.35 6.65 -20.99
CA PHE A 182 -1.84 7.69 -20.10
C PHE A 182 -1.91 9.03 -20.84
N ILE A 183 -3.00 9.76 -20.65
CA ILE A 183 -3.15 11.15 -21.10
C ILE A 183 -2.78 12.04 -19.91
N VAL A 184 -1.80 12.90 -20.11
CA VAL A 184 -1.28 13.77 -19.05
C VAL A 184 -1.28 15.23 -19.50
N LYS A 185 -1.28 16.13 -18.53
CA LYS A 185 -1.15 17.56 -18.74
C LYS A 185 0.20 18.03 -18.20
N ASN A 186 1.04 18.54 -19.09
CA ASN A 186 2.38 19.00 -18.77
C ASN A 186 2.38 20.40 -18.08
N PRO A 187 3.54 20.92 -17.61
CA PRO A 187 3.62 22.24 -16.96
C PRO A 187 3.19 23.40 -17.83
N GLN A 188 3.25 23.27 -19.15
CA GLN A 188 2.83 24.27 -20.12
C GLN A 188 1.31 24.27 -20.36
N GLY A 189 0.62 23.28 -19.79
CA GLY A 189 -0.82 23.10 -19.95
C GLY A 189 -1.20 22.28 -21.19
N GLU A 190 -0.22 21.73 -21.90
CA GLU A 190 -0.41 20.92 -23.10
C GLU A 190 -0.76 19.47 -22.71
N ILE A 191 -1.53 18.82 -23.56
CA ILE A 191 -1.89 17.41 -23.39
C ILE A 191 -0.87 16.54 -24.11
N GLU A 192 -0.31 15.58 -23.39
CA GLU A 192 0.64 14.60 -23.91
C GLU A 192 0.11 13.19 -23.72
N GLU A 193 0.46 12.29 -24.64
CA GLU A 193 0.19 10.87 -24.56
C GLU A 193 1.46 10.12 -24.14
N ILE A 194 1.35 9.20 -23.18
CA ILE A 194 2.44 8.35 -22.73
C ILE A 194 2.06 6.91 -22.99
N PRO A 195 2.50 6.34 -24.13
CA PRO A 195 2.22 4.96 -24.48
C PRO A 195 3.02 3.99 -23.60
N PHE A 196 2.43 2.84 -23.30
CA PHE A 196 3.05 1.78 -22.51
C PHE A 196 2.55 0.39 -22.91
N ASP A 197 3.37 -0.61 -22.58
CA ASP A 197 2.99 -2.01 -22.54
C ASP A 197 2.47 -2.39 -21.13
N TYR A 198 2.99 -1.71 -20.09
CA TYR A 198 2.55 -1.84 -18.70
C TYR A 198 2.40 -0.47 -18.05
N GLY A 199 1.21 -0.16 -17.53
CA GLY A 199 0.89 1.08 -16.85
C GLY A 199 0.67 0.87 -15.35
N PHE A 200 1.28 1.70 -14.49
CA PHE A 200 1.14 1.56 -13.05
C PHE A 200 0.62 2.83 -12.40
N ILE A 201 -0.38 2.67 -11.52
CA ILE A 201 -0.97 3.74 -10.72
C ILE A 201 -0.41 3.66 -9.30
N CYS A 202 0.48 4.60 -8.96
CA CYS A 202 1.23 4.65 -7.70
C CYS A 202 0.96 5.95 -6.92
N LEU A 203 -0.31 6.34 -6.78
CA LEU A 203 -0.74 7.60 -6.17
C LEU A 203 -0.81 7.56 -4.64
N GLY A 204 -0.04 6.66 -4.03
CA GLY A 204 0.03 6.48 -2.59
C GLY A 204 -1.07 5.57 -2.05
N MET A 205 -1.16 5.53 -0.74
CA MET A 205 -2.09 4.68 0.01
C MET A 205 -3.03 5.55 0.85
N ARG A 206 -4.27 5.10 1.01
CA ARG A 206 -5.27 5.72 1.89
C ARG A 206 -5.76 4.75 2.94
N ALA A 207 -6.18 5.27 4.08
CA ALA A 207 -6.77 4.47 5.15
C ALA A 207 -7.93 3.61 4.64
N ASN A 208 -8.01 2.39 5.16
CA ASN A 208 -9.06 1.43 4.84
C ASN A 208 -9.80 1.03 6.12
N ASN A 209 -10.99 1.58 6.32
CA ASN A 209 -11.80 1.39 7.52
C ASN A 209 -13.17 0.78 7.18
N PRO A 210 -13.24 -0.41 6.57
CA PRO A 210 -14.49 -0.94 6.02
C PRO A 210 -15.55 -1.25 7.08
N VAL A 211 -15.15 -1.41 8.34
CA VAL A 211 -16.03 -1.77 9.45
C VAL A 211 -16.00 -0.78 10.62
N LEU A 212 -15.13 0.24 10.60
CA LEU A 212 -14.95 1.15 11.74
C LEU A 212 -16.25 1.86 12.11
N ASP A 213 -16.87 2.53 11.13
CA ASP A 213 -18.11 3.27 11.35
C ASP A 213 -19.23 2.36 11.88
N GLN A 214 -19.31 1.13 11.36
CA GLN A 214 -20.30 0.13 11.79
C GLN A 214 -20.02 -0.35 13.23
N LEU A 215 -18.76 -0.47 13.62
CA LEU A 215 -18.38 -0.82 14.99
C LEU A 215 -18.66 0.35 15.95
N GLU A 216 -18.33 1.57 15.56
CA GLU A 216 -18.63 2.76 16.35
C GLU A 216 -20.13 2.91 16.60
N GLU A 217 -20.96 2.72 15.58
CA GLU A 217 -22.43 2.69 15.72
C GLU A 217 -22.90 1.53 16.61
N ALA A 218 -22.38 0.33 16.37
CA ALA A 218 -22.80 -0.88 17.07
C ALA A 218 -22.48 -0.89 18.58
N PHE A 219 -21.46 -0.13 19.01
CA PHE A 219 -21.00 -0.03 20.38
C PHE A 219 -21.21 1.37 21.01
N ALA A 220 -21.97 2.27 20.35
CA ALA A 220 -22.17 3.65 20.78
C ALA A 220 -22.75 3.77 22.22
N ASP A 221 -23.64 2.86 22.60
CA ASP A 221 -24.30 2.84 23.93
C ASP A 221 -23.60 1.91 24.92
N THR A 222 -22.32 1.59 24.71
CA THR A 222 -21.54 0.70 25.56
C THR A 222 -20.32 1.40 26.14
N ASN A 223 -19.63 0.76 27.09
CA ASN A 223 -18.36 1.24 27.63
C ASN A 223 -17.15 0.71 26.83
N VAL A 224 -17.35 0.09 25.69
CA VAL A 224 -16.27 -0.46 24.84
C VAL A 224 -15.50 0.69 24.21
N GLU A 225 -14.19 0.74 24.45
CA GLU A 225 -13.30 1.71 23.79
C GLU A 225 -12.87 1.17 22.41
N ILE A 226 -13.04 1.99 21.37
CA ILE A 226 -12.60 1.67 19.99
C ILE A 226 -11.38 2.52 19.66
N ILE A 227 -10.27 1.85 19.32
CA ILE A 227 -8.98 2.50 19.05
C ILE A 227 -8.59 2.22 17.60
N ASN A 228 -8.41 3.26 16.80
CA ASN A 228 -7.97 3.16 15.40
C ASN A 228 -6.46 3.44 15.30
N ILE A 229 -5.67 2.48 14.78
CA ILE A 229 -4.21 2.56 14.73
C ILE A 229 -3.62 2.24 13.35
N GLY A 230 -2.37 2.65 13.16
CA GLY A 230 -1.59 2.34 11.95
C GLY A 230 -2.19 2.96 10.70
N ASP A 231 -2.06 2.28 9.59
CA ASP A 231 -2.50 2.78 8.28
C ASP A 231 -4.02 2.91 8.14
N SER A 232 -4.79 2.23 8.99
CA SER A 232 -6.24 2.42 9.06
C SER A 232 -6.63 3.79 9.64
N LYS A 233 -5.76 4.39 10.43
CA LYS A 233 -5.89 5.78 10.89
C LYS A 233 -5.34 6.76 9.86
N ARG A 234 -4.14 6.50 9.37
CA ARG A 234 -3.47 7.27 8.33
C ARG A 234 -2.31 6.45 7.76
N ALA A 235 -2.27 6.28 6.44
CA ALA A 235 -1.18 5.58 5.77
C ALA A 235 0.16 6.32 5.99
N ARG A 236 1.14 5.61 6.57
CA ARG A 236 2.46 6.13 6.95
C ARG A 236 3.51 5.02 6.89
N ARG A 237 4.64 5.19 7.57
CA ARG A 237 5.70 4.18 7.66
C ARG A 237 5.36 3.13 8.73
N ILE A 238 6.02 1.99 8.69
CA ILE A 238 5.84 0.88 9.64
C ILE A 238 6.09 1.33 11.09
N ILE A 239 7.05 2.23 11.31
CA ILE A 239 7.43 2.71 12.65
C ILE A 239 6.25 3.38 13.38
N GLU A 240 5.50 4.25 12.70
CA GLU A 240 4.35 4.92 13.31
C GLU A 240 3.25 3.93 13.71
N GLY A 241 3.01 2.91 12.86
CA GLY A 241 2.05 1.85 13.18
C GLY A 241 2.50 0.98 14.38
N THR A 242 3.79 0.70 14.50
CA THR A 242 4.33 -0.07 15.64
C THR A 242 4.32 0.74 16.94
N GLU A 243 4.59 2.04 16.89
CA GLU A 243 4.48 2.94 18.04
C GLU A 243 3.03 3.03 18.54
N GLU A 244 2.07 3.19 17.63
CA GLU A 244 0.66 3.23 17.99
C GLU A 244 0.21 1.89 18.58
N GLY A 245 0.63 0.75 18.00
CA GLY A 245 0.36 -0.58 18.55
C GLY A 245 0.94 -0.78 19.96
N ARG A 246 2.16 -0.28 20.21
CA ARG A 246 2.78 -0.31 21.55
C ARG A 246 2.02 0.57 22.55
N ASN A 247 1.50 1.70 22.11
CA ASN A 247 0.77 2.63 22.97
C ASN A 247 -0.57 2.08 23.47
N ILE A 248 -1.09 0.98 22.90
CA ILE A 248 -2.25 0.26 23.45
C ILE A 248 -2.01 -0.18 24.90
N LEU A 249 -0.78 -0.48 25.28
CA LEU A 249 -0.44 -0.80 26.67
C LEU A 249 -0.84 0.30 27.66
N ASN A 250 -0.74 1.57 27.24
CA ASN A 250 -1.17 2.70 28.09
C ASN A 250 -2.69 2.77 28.24
N VAL A 251 -3.44 2.31 27.26
CA VAL A 251 -4.91 2.21 27.34
C VAL A 251 -5.29 1.09 28.28
N LEU A 252 -4.67 -0.09 28.13
CA LEU A 252 -4.88 -1.23 29.02
C LEU A 252 -4.59 -0.90 30.49
N ALA A 253 -3.54 -0.12 30.73
CA ALA A 253 -3.19 0.33 32.08
C ALA A 253 -4.26 1.25 32.72
N LYS A 254 -4.92 2.09 31.90
CA LYS A 254 -6.02 2.96 32.39
C LYS A 254 -7.26 2.16 32.81
N HIS A 255 -7.46 0.99 32.24
CA HIS A 255 -8.58 0.10 32.51
C HIS A 255 -8.23 -1.00 33.50
N ASP A 256 -7.09 -0.94 34.18
CA ASP A 256 -6.60 -1.96 35.15
C ASP A 256 -6.50 -3.38 34.56
N TYR A 257 -6.18 -3.49 33.25
CA TYR A 257 -5.98 -4.77 32.57
C TYR A 257 -4.51 -5.25 32.53
N LEU A 258 -3.59 -4.53 33.20
CA LEU A 258 -2.17 -4.87 33.29
C LEU A 258 -1.77 -5.25 34.70
#